data_0a3d66f5cc9a619994972139cb76d0fa
#
_entry.id   0a3d66f5cc9a619994972139cb76d0fa
#
_cell.length_a   1.000
_cell.length_b   1.000
_cell.length_c   1.000
_cell.angle_alpha   90.00
_cell.angle_beta   90.00
_cell.angle_gamma   90.00
#
_symmetry.space_group_name_H-M   'P 1'
#
loop_
_entity.id
_entity.type
_entity.pdbx_description
1 polymer ?
#
loop_
_entity_poly.entity_id
_entity_poly.type
_entity_poly.pdbx_seq_one_letter_code
_entity_poly.pdbx_strand_id
1 'polypeptide(L)'
;LQTGFALLLGAEPTEVKYRGFAIDDSRIAAAGDLKAIIRATEEQIDIVWEVGLPDDILKFLQGVPFELVPVGSIARGSPGLYGGKERSVKVVSGIVAVGHKPVLLHELLHAFHDQKLKGGFRNPDVSRYFQEARSASLFEPKSHMMQNDREFFACAATTYLFGVTAQEPFLREKLKGRQPAFVDYLKGIFGPAAGAFAGSLTR
;
A
#
# COMPACT_ATOMS: atom_id res chain seq x y z
N LEU A 1 -36.25 -33.71 -31.44
CA LEU A 1 -35.63 -32.40 -31.31
C LEU A 1 -35.01 -32.30 -29.90
N GLN A 2 -33.71 -32.66 -29.78
CA GLN A 2 -32.92 -32.49 -28.56
C GLN A 2 -32.16 -31.16 -28.69
N THR A 3 -32.56 -30.16 -27.90
CA THR A 3 -31.83 -28.92 -27.71
C THR A 3 -30.73 -29.13 -26.66
N GLY A 4 -29.51 -29.29 -27.14
CA GLY A 4 -28.33 -29.34 -26.29
C GLY A 4 -28.09 -27.98 -25.66
N PHE A 5 -28.15 -27.91 -24.31
CA PHE A 5 -27.70 -26.77 -23.55
C PHE A 5 -26.18 -26.86 -23.42
N ALA A 6 -25.45 -26.06 -24.16
CA ALA A 6 -24.01 -25.92 -23.96
C ALA A 6 -23.79 -25.14 -22.66
N LEU A 7 -23.34 -25.83 -21.62
CA LEU A 7 -22.77 -25.16 -20.45
C LEU A 7 -21.50 -24.41 -20.90
N LEU A 8 -21.58 -23.10 -20.89
CA LEU A 8 -20.39 -22.26 -20.89
C LEU A 8 -19.64 -22.54 -19.59
N LEU A 9 -18.62 -23.40 -19.67
CA LEU A 9 -17.62 -23.52 -18.63
C LEU A 9 -16.91 -22.17 -18.54
N GLY A 10 -17.31 -21.34 -17.58
CA GLY A 10 -16.57 -20.15 -17.20
C GLY A 10 -15.18 -20.59 -16.79
N ALA A 11 -14.14 -20.01 -17.39
CA ALA A 11 -12.78 -20.23 -16.95
C ALA A 11 -12.72 -19.87 -15.45
N GLU A 12 -12.25 -20.82 -14.64
CA GLU A 12 -11.95 -20.54 -13.23
C GLU A 12 -11.01 -19.35 -13.17
N PRO A 13 -11.24 -18.39 -12.26
CA PRO A 13 -10.35 -17.25 -12.12
C PRO A 13 -8.94 -17.79 -11.83
N THR A 14 -8.01 -17.54 -12.72
CA THR A 14 -6.61 -17.92 -12.53
C THR A 14 -6.02 -16.93 -11.54
N GLU A 15 -5.88 -17.36 -10.28
CA GLU A 15 -5.18 -16.59 -9.25
C GLU A 15 -3.72 -16.37 -9.70
N VAL A 16 -3.37 -15.16 -10.06
CA VAL A 16 -1.99 -14.79 -10.41
C VAL A 16 -1.20 -14.67 -9.11
N LYS A 17 -0.10 -15.42 -8.99
CA LYS A 17 0.81 -15.35 -7.83
C LYS A 17 2.14 -14.73 -8.22
N TYR A 18 2.57 -13.74 -7.46
CA TYR A 18 3.88 -13.13 -7.63
C TYR A 18 4.53 -12.83 -6.27
N ARG A 19 5.77 -13.28 -6.05
CA ARG A 19 6.52 -13.12 -4.78
C ARG A 19 5.70 -13.43 -3.52
N GLY A 20 4.85 -14.45 -3.57
CA GLY A 20 4.00 -14.87 -2.47
C GLY A 20 2.70 -14.06 -2.29
N PHE A 21 2.48 -13.01 -3.07
CA PHE A 21 1.20 -12.31 -3.13
C PHE A 21 0.25 -13.00 -4.10
N ALA A 22 -1.02 -13.10 -3.72
CA ALA A 22 -2.11 -13.52 -4.58
C ALA A 22 -2.80 -12.28 -5.15
N ILE A 23 -2.89 -12.19 -6.47
CA ILE A 23 -3.49 -11.05 -7.19
C ILE A 23 -4.87 -11.49 -7.69
N ASP A 24 -5.94 -10.90 -7.15
CA ASP A 24 -7.28 -11.07 -7.69
C ASP A 24 -7.49 -10.05 -8.82
N ASP A 25 -7.46 -10.54 -10.06
CA ASP A 25 -7.68 -9.75 -11.27
C ASP A 25 -9.09 -9.96 -11.88
N SER A 26 -9.96 -10.71 -11.21
CA SER A 26 -11.27 -11.11 -11.72
C SER A 26 -12.13 -9.93 -12.19
N ARG A 27 -12.01 -8.76 -11.53
CA ARG A 27 -12.77 -7.55 -11.87
C ARG A 27 -12.24 -6.78 -13.06
N ILE A 28 -11.03 -7.10 -13.52
CA ILE A 28 -10.37 -6.44 -14.65
C ILE A 28 -10.04 -7.41 -15.80
N ALA A 29 -10.51 -8.65 -15.72
CA ALA A 29 -10.21 -9.70 -16.71
C ALA A 29 -10.59 -9.30 -18.16
N ALA A 30 -11.57 -8.40 -18.32
CA ALA A 30 -11.96 -7.85 -19.63
C ALA A 30 -11.20 -6.57 -20.02
N ALA A 31 -10.19 -6.13 -19.24
CA ALA A 31 -9.40 -4.95 -19.57
C ALA A 31 -8.54 -5.20 -20.82
N GLY A 32 -8.48 -4.20 -21.72
CA GLY A 32 -7.83 -4.34 -23.02
C GLY A 32 -6.33 -4.60 -22.98
N ASP A 33 -5.65 -4.27 -21.86
CA ASP A 33 -4.21 -4.51 -21.67
C ASP A 33 -3.90 -5.13 -20.30
N LEU A 34 -4.50 -6.31 -20.06
CA LEU A 34 -4.35 -7.05 -18.81
C LEU A 34 -2.86 -7.35 -18.51
N LYS A 35 -2.04 -7.66 -19.53
CA LYS A 35 -0.61 -7.94 -19.32
C LYS A 35 0.15 -6.75 -18.78
N ALA A 36 -0.09 -5.55 -19.30
CA ALA A 36 0.57 -4.34 -18.79
C ALA A 36 0.10 -4.02 -17.36
N ILE A 37 -1.18 -4.22 -17.04
CA ILE A 37 -1.72 -4.03 -15.70
C ILE A 37 -1.07 -5.00 -14.71
N ILE A 38 -0.97 -6.29 -15.05
CA ILE A 38 -0.32 -7.28 -14.19
C ILE A 38 1.16 -6.94 -13.98
N ARG A 39 1.91 -6.60 -15.05
CA ARG A 39 3.31 -6.18 -14.92
C ARG A 39 3.48 -4.99 -13.98
N ALA A 40 2.65 -3.97 -14.13
CA ALA A 40 2.70 -2.80 -13.26
C ALA A 40 2.34 -3.14 -11.81
N THR A 41 1.47 -4.13 -11.58
CA THR A 41 1.17 -4.68 -10.26
C THR A 41 2.36 -5.43 -9.68
N GLU A 42 3.06 -6.22 -10.48
CA GLU A 42 4.30 -6.89 -10.09
C GLU A 42 5.37 -5.88 -9.66
N GLU A 43 5.51 -4.74 -10.35
CA GLU A 43 6.41 -3.64 -9.96
C GLU A 43 6.03 -3.05 -8.58
N GLN A 44 4.75 -2.93 -8.26
CA GLN A 44 4.31 -2.52 -6.92
C GLN A 44 4.62 -3.57 -5.85
N ILE A 45 4.52 -4.85 -6.18
CA ILE A 45 4.91 -5.95 -5.30
C ILE A 45 6.43 -5.97 -5.10
N ASP A 46 7.20 -5.71 -6.16
CA ASP A 46 8.66 -5.58 -6.07
C ASP A 46 9.06 -4.49 -5.06
N ILE A 47 8.39 -3.35 -5.05
CA ILE A 47 8.61 -2.31 -4.03
C ILE A 47 8.40 -2.88 -2.62
N VAL A 48 7.29 -3.59 -2.37
CA VAL A 48 7.01 -4.17 -1.04
C VAL A 48 8.09 -5.18 -0.64
N TRP A 49 8.59 -5.96 -1.60
CA TRP A 49 9.63 -6.96 -1.37
C TRP A 49 10.99 -6.31 -1.07
N GLU A 50 11.35 -5.25 -1.79
CA GLU A 50 12.69 -4.66 -1.79
C GLU A 50 12.93 -3.61 -0.69
N VAL A 51 11.87 -3.11 -0.03
CA VAL A 51 12.04 -2.14 1.08
C VAL A 51 12.65 -2.74 2.35
N GLY A 52 12.93 -4.05 2.38
CA GLY A 52 13.67 -4.69 3.47
C GLY A 52 12.85 -4.89 4.75
N LEU A 53 11.58 -5.28 4.62
CA LEU A 53 10.73 -5.62 5.77
C LEU A 53 11.24 -6.88 6.50
N PRO A 54 11.07 -6.97 7.83
CA PRO A 54 11.22 -8.22 8.56
C PRO A 54 10.35 -9.34 7.96
N ASP A 55 10.85 -10.58 7.97
CA ASP A 55 10.20 -11.73 7.33
C ASP A 55 8.77 -11.98 7.83
N ASP A 56 8.53 -11.81 9.12
CA ASP A 56 7.21 -12.00 9.74
C ASP A 56 6.22 -10.93 9.29
N ILE A 57 6.68 -9.69 9.11
CA ILE A 57 5.87 -8.59 8.56
C ILE A 57 5.59 -8.83 7.08
N LEU A 58 6.62 -9.15 6.29
CA LEU A 58 6.44 -9.46 4.87
C LEU A 58 5.44 -10.61 4.68
N LYS A 59 5.59 -11.69 5.45
CA LYS A 59 4.67 -12.83 5.42
C LYS A 59 3.23 -12.43 5.79
N PHE A 60 3.06 -11.53 6.76
CA PHE A 60 1.74 -10.99 7.09
C PHE A 60 1.16 -10.21 5.90
N LEU A 61 1.93 -9.31 5.27
CA LEU A 61 1.47 -8.52 4.14
C LEU A 61 1.11 -9.37 2.93
N GLN A 62 1.86 -10.44 2.66
CA GLN A 62 1.54 -11.43 1.61
C GLN A 62 0.20 -12.13 1.85
N GLY A 63 -0.22 -12.28 3.10
CA GLY A 63 -1.51 -12.87 3.48
C GLY A 63 -2.69 -11.89 3.45
N VAL A 64 -2.47 -10.59 3.20
CA VAL A 64 -3.55 -9.61 3.07
C VAL A 64 -4.20 -9.76 1.69
N PRO A 65 -5.51 -10.08 1.60
CA PRO A 65 -6.18 -10.16 0.32
C PRO A 65 -6.09 -8.83 -0.43
N PHE A 66 -5.73 -8.87 -1.72
CA PHE A 66 -5.79 -7.67 -2.52
C PHE A 66 -6.37 -7.94 -3.91
N GLU A 67 -7.20 -7.03 -4.41
CA GLU A 67 -7.86 -7.10 -5.69
C GLU A 67 -7.51 -5.90 -6.58
N LEU A 68 -7.40 -6.15 -7.88
CA LEU A 68 -7.34 -5.11 -8.89
C LEU A 68 -8.74 -4.69 -9.29
N VAL A 69 -9.00 -3.39 -9.26
CA VAL A 69 -10.32 -2.84 -9.59
C VAL A 69 -10.24 -1.86 -10.76
N PRO A 70 -11.31 -1.71 -11.56
CA PRO A 70 -11.34 -0.74 -12.65
C PRO A 70 -11.12 0.71 -12.18
N VAL A 71 -10.58 1.55 -13.06
CA VAL A 71 -10.47 3.00 -12.84
C VAL A 71 -11.84 3.57 -12.46
N GLY A 72 -11.89 4.40 -11.43
CA GLY A 72 -13.12 4.99 -10.92
C GLY A 72 -13.92 4.13 -9.94
N SER A 73 -13.48 2.90 -9.64
CA SER A 73 -14.15 2.02 -8.66
C SER A 73 -13.92 2.46 -7.21
N ILE A 74 -12.87 3.22 -6.93
CA ILE A 74 -12.58 3.77 -5.60
C ILE A 74 -13.02 5.22 -5.55
N ALA A 75 -13.75 5.56 -4.46
CA ALA A 75 -14.27 6.91 -4.27
C ALA A 75 -13.16 7.99 -4.29
N ARG A 76 -13.49 9.18 -4.77
CA ARG A 76 -12.60 10.35 -4.84
C ARG A 76 -11.36 10.16 -5.72
N GLY A 77 -11.34 9.17 -6.61
CA GLY A 77 -10.20 8.92 -7.50
C GLY A 77 -8.93 8.44 -6.76
N SER A 78 -9.08 7.84 -5.57
CA SER A 78 -7.95 7.25 -4.85
C SER A 78 -7.34 6.09 -5.67
N PRO A 79 -6.01 5.97 -5.69
CA PRO A 79 -5.31 4.90 -6.40
C PRO A 79 -5.40 3.55 -5.70
N GLY A 80 -5.62 3.55 -4.40
CA GLY A 80 -5.76 2.39 -3.55
C GLY A 80 -6.73 2.64 -2.40
N LEU A 81 -7.11 1.57 -1.72
CA LEU A 81 -7.96 1.61 -0.54
C LEU A 81 -7.78 0.34 0.29
N TYR A 82 -7.40 0.48 1.55
CA TYR A 82 -7.57 -0.59 2.52
C TYR A 82 -8.97 -0.51 3.16
N GLY A 83 -9.76 -1.56 2.99
CA GLY A 83 -11.07 -1.73 3.62
C GLY A 83 -10.93 -2.39 5.00
N GLY A 84 -11.00 -1.63 6.08
CA GLY A 84 -10.84 -2.17 7.44
C GLY A 84 -11.91 -3.19 7.84
N LYS A 85 -13.13 -3.12 7.27
CA LYS A 85 -14.19 -4.09 7.50
C LYS A 85 -13.92 -5.41 6.79
N GLU A 86 -13.54 -5.34 5.53
CA GLU A 86 -13.22 -6.48 4.67
C GLU A 86 -11.80 -7.01 4.93
N ARG A 87 -10.93 -6.20 5.55
CA ARG A 87 -9.50 -6.46 5.77
C ARG A 87 -8.77 -6.80 4.48
N SER A 88 -9.13 -6.13 3.41
CA SER A 88 -8.58 -6.32 2.07
C SER A 88 -8.14 -5.00 1.46
N VAL A 89 -7.22 -5.09 0.50
CA VAL A 89 -6.70 -3.96 -0.26
C VAL A 89 -7.31 -3.97 -1.66
N LYS A 90 -7.67 -2.79 -2.16
CA LYS A 90 -8.05 -2.55 -3.55
C LYS A 90 -7.05 -1.63 -4.20
N VAL A 91 -6.61 -1.97 -5.41
CA VAL A 91 -5.71 -1.13 -6.20
C VAL A 91 -6.32 -0.88 -7.58
N VAL A 92 -6.35 0.37 -8.00
CA VAL A 92 -6.91 0.74 -9.31
C VAL A 92 -5.95 0.36 -10.42
N SER A 93 -6.42 -0.37 -11.41
CA SER A 93 -5.63 -0.92 -12.52
C SER A 93 -4.89 0.11 -13.38
N GLY A 94 -5.36 1.35 -13.45
CA GLY A 94 -4.75 2.40 -14.29
C GLY A 94 -3.62 3.21 -13.64
N ILE A 95 -3.35 3.01 -12.35
CA ILE A 95 -2.41 3.87 -11.59
C ILE A 95 -1.05 3.20 -11.37
N VAL A 96 -0.98 1.92 -11.56
CA VAL A 96 0.15 1.08 -11.20
C VAL A 96 1.41 1.43 -12.01
N ALA A 97 1.29 2.07 -13.15
CA ALA A 97 2.39 2.38 -14.07
C ALA A 97 3.19 3.65 -13.75
N VAL A 98 2.85 4.39 -12.69
CA VAL A 98 3.55 5.65 -12.38
C VAL A 98 4.56 5.42 -11.26
N GLY A 99 5.84 5.36 -11.60
CA GLY A 99 6.95 5.26 -10.66
C GLY A 99 6.86 6.28 -9.51
N HIS A 100 7.51 6.03 -8.39
CA HIS A 100 7.50 6.84 -7.16
C HIS A 100 6.21 6.90 -6.34
N LYS A 101 5.18 6.14 -6.71
CA LYS A 101 3.96 6.02 -5.92
C LYS A 101 3.82 4.60 -5.41
N PRO A 102 4.38 4.25 -4.26
CA PRO A 102 4.27 2.93 -3.67
C PRO A 102 2.87 2.70 -3.08
N VAL A 103 1.86 2.65 -3.97
CA VAL A 103 0.44 2.59 -3.59
C VAL A 103 0.14 1.31 -2.82
N LEU A 104 0.57 0.15 -3.35
CA LEU A 104 0.33 -1.12 -2.69
C LEU A 104 0.99 -1.17 -1.30
N LEU A 105 2.24 -0.69 -1.17
CA LEU A 105 2.91 -0.60 0.12
C LEU A 105 2.11 0.26 1.11
N HIS A 106 1.62 1.42 0.68
CA HIS A 106 0.82 2.32 1.51
C HIS A 106 -0.45 1.63 2.03
N GLU A 107 -1.21 0.98 1.17
CA GLU A 107 -2.44 0.29 1.56
C GLU A 107 -2.18 -0.93 2.45
N LEU A 108 -1.10 -1.67 2.21
CA LEU A 108 -0.67 -2.77 3.07
C LEU A 108 -0.21 -2.27 4.45
N LEU A 109 0.35 -1.06 4.56
CA LEU A 109 0.70 -0.46 5.84
C LEU A 109 -0.54 -0.01 6.62
N HIS A 110 -1.65 0.35 5.96
CA HIS A 110 -2.95 0.48 6.64
C HIS A 110 -3.42 -0.87 7.21
N ALA A 111 -3.27 -1.96 6.45
CA ALA A 111 -3.61 -3.30 6.94
C ALA A 111 -2.74 -3.69 8.14
N PHE A 112 -1.45 -3.39 8.10
CA PHE A 112 -0.54 -3.61 9.22
C PHE A 112 -0.95 -2.80 10.47
N HIS A 113 -1.23 -1.51 10.30
CA HIS A 113 -1.70 -0.64 11.39
C HIS A 113 -2.95 -1.22 12.05
N ASP A 114 -3.95 -1.58 11.25
CA ASP A 114 -5.23 -2.11 11.75
C ASP A 114 -5.10 -3.46 12.46
N GLN A 115 -4.31 -4.37 11.90
CA GLN A 115 -4.34 -5.78 12.29
C GLN A 115 -3.17 -6.21 13.18
N LYS A 116 -2.04 -5.48 13.18
CA LYS A 116 -0.81 -5.88 13.88
C LYS A 116 -0.41 -4.94 15.01
N LEU A 117 -0.71 -3.64 14.93
CA LEU A 117 -0.43 -2.75 16.05
C LEU A 117 -1.45 -2.95 17.17
N LYS A 118 -0.97 -2.84 18.40
CA LYS A 118 -1.83 -2.94 19.59
C LYS A 118 -2.94 -1.89 19.55
N GLY A 119 -4.20 -2.33 19.54
CA GLY A 119 -5.36 -1.45 19.42
C GLY A 119 -5.74 -1.07 17.99
N GLY A 120 -5.03 -1.59 16.98
CA GLY A 120 -5.32 -1.35 15.55
C GLY A 120 -5.30 0.14 15.23
N PHE A 121 -6.29 0.62 14.51
CA PHE A 121 -6.44 2.04 14.17
C PHE A 121 -6.65 2.97 15.37
N ARG A 122 -6.79 2.44 16.58
CA ARG A 122 -6.80 3.20 17.84
C ARG A 122 -5.50 3.02 18.63
N ASN A 123 -4.40 2.73 17.94
CA ASN A 123 -3.09 2.62 18.57
C ASN A 123 -2.71 3.94 19.28
N PRO A 124 -2.45 3.92 20.60
CA PRO A 124 -2.23 5.14 21.37
C PRO A 124 -0.93 5.86 21.00
N ASP A 125 0.11 5.12 20.61
CA ASP A 125 1.39 5.72 20.21
C ASP A 125 1.26 6.46 18.89
N VAL A 126 0.62 5.86 17.88
CA VAL A 126 0.35 6.52 16.59
C VAL A 126 -0.50 7.78 16.80
N SER A 127 -1.58 7.68 17.60
CA SER A 127 -2.42 8.84 17.90
C SER A 127 -1.65 9.94 18.62
N ARG A 128 -0.78 9.60 19.57
CA ARG A 128 0.09 10.57 20.27
C ARG A 128 1.02 11.28 19.30
N TYR A 129 1.75 10.56 18.45
CA TYR A 129 2.65 11.15 17.46
C TYR A 129 1.91 12.03 16.43
N PHE A 130 0.73 11.60 16.01
CA PHE A 130 -0.12 12.42 15.15
C PHE A 130 -0.52 13.75 15.82
N GLN A 131 -0.96 13.73 17.08
CA GLN A 131 -1.33 14.93 17.81
C GLN A 131 -0.12 15.86 18.06
N GLU A 132 1.05 15.31 18.35
CA GLU A 132 2.31 16.06 18.46
C GLU A 132 2.63 16.76 17.12
N ALA A 133 2.58 16.03 16.01
CA ALA A 133 2.82 16.58 14.68
C ALA A 133 1.83 17.70 14.33
N ARG A 134 0.55 17.51 14.66
CA ARG A 134 -0.52 18.46 14.39
C ARG A 134 -0.38 19.71 15.22
N SER A 135 -0.17 19.61 16.53
CA SER A 135 -0.07 20.73 17.45
C SER A 135 1.17 21.60 17.19
N ALA A 136 2.28 20.96 16.79
CA ALA A 136 3.53 21.65 16.46
C ALA A 136 3.62 22.04 14.97
N SER A 137 2.57 21.80 14.16
CA SER A 137 2.55 22.08 12.71
C SER A 137 3.80 21.54 11.98
N LEU A 138 4.20 20.29 12.30
CA LEU A 138 5.42 19.71 11.75
C LEU A 138 5.34 19.43 10.24
N PHE A 139 4.14 19.20 9.72
CA PHE A 139 3.87 18.90 8.32
C PHE A 139 2.75 19.80 7.78
N GLU A 140 2.59 19.86 6.46
CA GLU A 140 1.53 20.67 5.83
C GLU A 140 0.14 20.22 6.33
N PRO A 141 -0.63 21.10 7.01
CA PRO A 141 -1.88 20.72 7.66
C PRO A 141 -2.96 20.18 6.72
N LYS A 142 -2.92 20.57 5.45
CA LYS A 142 -3.87 20.13 4.41
C LYS A 142 -3.39 18.92 3.63
N SER A 143 -2.21 18.40 3.94
CA SER A 143 -1.68 17.21 3.27
C SER A 143 -2.52 15.97 3.57
N HIS A 144 -2.42 14.97 2.70
CA HIS A 144 -3.07 13.67 2.89
C HIS A 144 -2.64 13.03 4.22
N MET A 145 -1.34 13.06 4.52
CA MET A 145 -0.76 12.57 5.78
C MET A 145 -1.46 13.15 7.03
N MET A 146 -1.85 14.42 7.01
CA MET A 146 -2.41 15.11 8.18
C MET A 146 -3.94 15.03 8.28
N GLN A 147 -4.61 14.25 7.45
CA GLN A 147 -6.08 14.07 7.50
C GLN A 147 -6.53 13.35 8.78
N ASN A 148 -5.80 12.32 9.19
CA ASN A 148 -6.07 11.53 10.39
C ASN A 148 -4.85 10.67 10.75
N ASP A 149 -4.87 10.02 11.92
CA ASP A 149 -3.79 9.19 12.42
C ASP A 149 -3.49 7.94 11.58
N ARG A 150 -4.46 7.40 10.84
CA ARG A 150 -4.26 6.26 9.94
C ARG A 150 -3.40 6.67 8.74
N GLU A 151 -3.75 7.78 8.08
CA GLU A 151 -2.98 8.34 6.98
C GLU A 151 -1.60 8.83 7.44
N PHE A 152 -1.53 9.41 8.64
CA PHE A 152 -0.28 9.82 9.25
C PHE A 152 0.68 8.62 9.36
N PHE A 153 0.23 7.50 9.91
CA PHE A 153 1.05 6.30 10.02
C PHE A 153 1.44 5.75 8.65
N ALA A 154 0.47 5.54 7.75
CA ALA A 154 0.72 4.93 6.45
C ALA A 154 1.66 5.77 5.59
N CYS A 155 1.47 7.10 5.50
CA CYS A 155 2.37 7.99 4.76
C CYS A 155 3.78 8.01 5.35
N ALA A 156 3.90 8.14 6.68
CA ALA A 156 5.21 8.17 7.33
C ALA A 156 5.95 6.84 7.21
N ALA A 157 5.27 5.71 7.45
CA ALA A 157 5.87 4.37 7.33
C ALA A 157 6.27 4.08 5.87
N THR A 158 5.43 4.45 4.89
CA THR A 158 5.78 4.34 3.47
C THR A 158 7.04 5.13 3.14
N THR A 159 7.12 6.38 3.58
CA THR A 159 8.31 7.23 3.33
C THR A 159 9.53 6.73 4.11
N TYR A 160 9.34 6.22 5.33
CA TYR A 160 10.43 5.62 6.12
C TYR A 160 11.04 4.43 5.38
N LEU A 161 10.23 3.54 4.85
CA LEU A 161 10.67 2.32 4.16
C LEU A 161 11.19 2.60 2.76
N PHE A 162 10.45 3.34 1.96
CA PHE A 162 10.75 3.55 0.54
C PHE A 162 11.77 4.67 0.29
N GLY A 163 11.85 5.67 1.19
CA GLY A 163 12.84 6.76 1.14
C GLY A 163 12.32 8.06 0.53
N VAL A 164 11.60 8.01 -0.59
CA VAL A 164 11.04 9.17 -1.28
C VAL A 164 9.61 8.88 -1.75
N THR A 165 8.68 9.81 -1.54
CA THR A 165 7.27 9.68 -1.97
C THR A 165 6.78 10.96 -2.63
N ALA A 166 5.71 10.86 -3.43
CA ALA A 166 5.13 12.00 -4.14
C ALA A 166 4.27 12.91 -3.24
N GLN A 167 4.08 12.55 -1.98
CA GLN A 167 3.27 13.28 -1.00
C GLN A 167 4.01 13.44 0.33
N GLU A 168 3.47 14.30 1.20
CA GLU A 168 4.04 14.54 2.53
C GLU A 168 4.24 13.19 3.29
N PRO A 169 5.40 12.96 3.94
CA PRO A 169 6.49 13.90 4.20
C PRO A 169 7.55 14.01 3.08
N PHE A 170 7.33 13.47 1.91
CA PHE A 170 8.15 13.45 0.69
C PHE A 170 9.46 12.68 0.83
N LEU A 171 10.26 12.95 1.88
CA LEU A 171 11.59 12.40 2.06
C LEU A 171 11.75 11.83 3.48
N ARG A 172 12.45 10.70 3.58
CA ARG A 172 12.83 10.09 4.88
C ARG A 172 13.61 11.08 5.75
N GLU A 173 14.51 11.84 5.17
CA GLU A 173 15.31 12.82 5.92
C GLU A 173 14.45 13.97 6.46
N LYS A 174 13.40 14.39 5.73
CA LYS A 174 12.45 15.37 6.25
C LYS A 174 11.65 14.81 7.42
N LEU A 175 11.17 13.57 7.31
CA LEU A 175 10.47 12.88 8.40
C LEU A 175 11.36 12.80 9.64
N LYS A 176 12.61 12.36 9.47
CA LYS A 176 13.60 12.26 10.54
C LYS A 176 13.93 13.60 11.18
N GLY A 177 14.09 14.65 10.38
CA GLY A 177 14.38 15.99 10.90
C GLY A 177 13.20 16.64 11.63
N ARG A 178 11.96 16.31 11.24
CA ARG A 178 10.75 16.89 11.81
C ARG A 178 10.25 16.13 13.04
N GLN A 179 10.35 14.79 13.03
CA GLN A 179 9.79 13.96 14.09
C GLN A 179 10.67 12.72 14.36
N PRO A 180 11.89 12.91 14.89
CA PRO A 180 12.86 11.84 15.09
C PRO A 180 12.33 10.72 16.00
N ALA A 181 11.59 11.04 17.05
CA ALA A 181 11.02 10.04 17.95
C ALA A 181 10.01 9.10 17.26
N PHE A 182 9.28 9.61 16.26
CA PHE A 182 8.41 8.76 15.46
C PHE A 182 9.19 7.87 14.49
N VAL A 183 10.31 8.37 13.94
CA VAL A 183 11.23 7.54 13.14
C VAL A 183 11.83 6.42 13.98
N ASP A 184 12.21 6.68 15.24
CA ASP A 184 12.69 5.64 16.15
C ASP A 184 11.59 4.60 16.47
N TYR A 185 10.34 5.02 16.61
CA TYR A 185 9.19 4.14 16.75
C TYR A 185 9.02 3.24 15.50
N LEU A 186 9.05 3.81 14.29
CA LEU A 186 8.99 3.05 13.03
C LEU A 186 10.16 2.08 12.89
N LYS A 187 11.37 2.51 13.28
CA LYS A 187 12.56 1.66 13.31
C LYS A 187 12.41 0.49 14.28
N GLY A 188 11.75 0.71 15.43
CA GLY A 188 11.43 -0.36 16.39
C GLY A 188 10.48 -1.43 15.82
N ILE A 189 9.61 -1.03 14.86
CA ILE A 189 8.66 -1.94 14.20
C ILE A 189 9.31 -2.65 13.01
N PHE A 190 9.90 -1.87 12.08
CA PHE A 190 10.32 -2.34 10.77
C PHE A 190 11.82 -2.65 10.66
N GLY A 191 12.58 -2.40 11.73
CA GLY A 191 14.05 -2.44 11.64
C GLY A 191 14.65 -1.20 10.98
N PRO A 192 15.98 -1.19 10.75
CA PRO A 192 16.63 -0.11 10.03
C PRO A 192 16.14 -0.10 8.58
N ALA A 193 15.70 1.07 8.11
CA ALA A 193 15.28 1.20 6.73
C ALA A 193 16.44 0.89 5.78
N ALA A 194 16.19 0.12 4.73
CA ALA A 194 17.13 -0.05 3.62
C ALA A 194 17.55 1.31 3.05
N GLY A 195 18.63 1.37 2.31
CA GLY A 195 19.02 2.57 1.56
C GLY A 195 17.84 3.13 0.77
N ALA A 196 17.86 4.42 0.42
CA ALA A 196 16.81 4.95 -0.45
C ALA A 196 16.66 4.04 -1.66
N PHE A 197 15.40 3.70 -2.00
CA PHE A 197 15.11 2.85 -3.15
C PHE A 197 15.70 3.50 -4.40
N ALA A 198 16.87 3.03 -4.79
CA ALA A 198 17.59 3.47 -5.99
C ALA A 198 17.04 2.74 -7.24
N GLY A 199 15.95 2.01 -7.07
CA GLY A 199 15.31 1.25 -8.12
C GLY A 199 14.81 2.16 -9.21
N SER A 200 15.52 2.11 -10.31
CA SER A 200 15.09 2.45 -11.67
C SER A 200 14.19 3.68 -11.83
N LEU A 201 14.72 4.87 -11.47
CA LEU A 201 14.17 6.15 -11.93
C LEU A 201 14.54 6.42 -13.40
N THR A 202 15.13 5.44 -14.08
CA THR A 202 15.56 5.53 -15.48
C THR A 202 15.07 4.31 -16.25
N ARG A 203 13.80 4.33 -16.64
CA ARG A 203 13.35 3.66 -17.87
C ARG A 203 12.13 4.37 -18.42
#